data_b55e91227e065ef650ebf0b6df4e9dfc
#
_entry.id   b55e91227e065ef650ebf0b6df4e9dfc
#
_cell.length_a   1.000
_cell.length_b   1.000
_cell.length_c   1.000
_cell.angle_alpha   90.00
_cell.angle_beta   90.00
_cell.angle_gamma   90.00
#
_symmetry.space_group_name_H-M   'P 1'
#
loop_
_entity.id
_entity.type
_entity.pdbx_description
1 polymer ?
#
loop_
_entity_poly.entity_id
_entity_poly.type
_entity_poly.pdbx_seq_one_letter_code
_entity_poly.pdbx_strand_id
1 'polypeptide(L)'
;MKKLTLFCLACMVAFLSLTANSALKRGRLCLTFDDCHWNGWVAAMPIFEKYNAKASFFPHSALSAGALKCMKKLHDAGHTVGPHTVHHRKATDYVKKNGFEAFWNDEVAPQMKAYASVGIVPKALAFPNNASNPEIDAQLVSRGIKRLRGGLPKARPHDPKGLKRDGLVPFEKLDMMYMSDAAVATNHLMRGVGIGTYYNTDINDLLKGIRRAAANNETMVLYSHDIQKKPSGIGMKTEWLEAILKAASEEGMAIVGFDDLPDFAAKK
;
A
#
# COMPACT_ATOMS: atom_id res chain seq x y z
N MET A 1 -60.16 5.94 -28.20
CA MET A 1 -58.76 5.74 -28.62
C MET A 1 -57.89 6.85 -28.09
N LYS A 2 -57.67 6.99 -26.79
CA LYS A 2 -56.75 8.02 -26.16
C LYS A 2 -56.27 7.55 -24.78
N LYS A 3 -55.81 6.32 -24.60
CA LYS A 3 -55.23 5.84 -23.33
C LYS A 3 -53.98 4.93 -23.49
N LEU A 4 -53.30 4.92 -24.65
CA LEU A 4 -52.17 4.02 -24.88
C LEU A 4 -50.85 4.72 -25.09
N THR A 5 -50.74 6.05 -24.93
CA THR A 5 -49.51 6.78 -25.25
C THR A 5 -48.78 7.31 -24.01
N LEU A 6 -49.29 7.08 -22.78
CA LEU A 6 -48.66 7.58 -21.56
C LEU A 6 -47.82 6.59 -20.78
N PHE A 7 -47.79 5.30 -21.19
CA PHE A 7 -47.09 4.25 -20.49
C PHE A 7 -45.63 4.00 -20.97
N CYS A 8 -45.29 4.50 -22.17
CA CYS A 8 -43.94 4.32 -22.73
C CYS A 8 -42.92 5.37 -22.30
N LEU A 9 -43.37 6.54 -21.82
CA LEU A 9 -42.45 7.62 -21.45
C LEU A 9 -41.88 7.47 -20.03
N ALA A 10 -42.61 6.81 -19.12
CA ALA A 10 -42.15 6.53 -17.76
C ALA A 10 -41.09 5.42 -17.68
N CYS A 11 -41.11 4.45 -18.58
CA CYS A 11 -40.12 3.37 -18.64
C CYS A 11 -38.79 3.81 -19.26
N MET A 12 -38.77 4.83 -20.12
CA MET A 12 -37.52 5.34 -20.73
C MET A 12 -36.71 6.20 -19.77
N VAL A 13 -37.33 6.87 -18.82
CA VAL A 13 -36.64 7.70 -17.82
C VAL A 13 -36.04 6.82 -16.71
N ALA A 14 -36.62 5.67 -16.40
CA ALA A 14 -36.10 4.73 -15.39
C ALA A 14 -34.86 3.94 -15.88
N PHE A 15 -34.68 3.77 -17.21
CA PHE A 15 -33.49 3.08 -17.75
C PHE A 15 -32.28 3.98 -17.94
N LEU A 16 -32.45 5.31 -17.94
CA LEU A 16 -31.36 6.28 -18.04
C LEU A 16 -30.70 6.59 -16.69
N SER A 17 -31.29 6.16 -15.58
CA SER A 17 -30.72 6.38 -14.24
C SER A 17 -29.90 5.20 -13.70
N LEU A 18 -29.81 4.08 -14.40
CA LEU A 18 -29.03 2.90 -13.98
C LEU A 18 -27.67 2.76 -14.70
N THR A 19 -27.32 3.68 -15.60
CA THR A 19 -25.97 3.77 -16.18
C THR A 19 -25.11 4.87 -15.53
N ALA A 20 -25.49 5.28 -14.34
CA ALA A 20 -24.72 6.24 -13.58
C ALA A 20 -23.55 5.55 -12.90
N ASN A 21 -22.40 5.74 -13.48
CA ASN A 21 -21.14 5.84 -12.76
C ASN A 21 -20.42 4.54 -12.34
N SER A 22 -20.02 3.72 -13.27
CA SER A 22 -18.64 3.20 -13.17
C SER A 22 -17.72 4.35 -13.62
N ALA A 23 -17.57 5.40 -12.82
CA ALA A 23 -16.54 6.38 -13.04
C ALA A 23 -15.22 5.60 -13.17
N LEU A 24 -14.59 5.70 -14.34
CA LEU A 24 -13.28 5.07 -14.58
C LEU A 24 -12.37 5.51 -13.44
N LYS A 25 -11.97 4.55 -12.59
CA LYS A 25 -11.11 4.85 -11.47
C LYS A 25 -9.81 5.44 -12.01
N ARG A 26 -9.48 6.65 -11.59
CA ARG A 26 -8.33 7.42 -12.07
C ARG A 26 -7.09 7.04 -11.29
N GLY A 27 -6.42 5.98 -11.69
CA GLY A 27 -5.20 5.52 -11.02
C GLY A 27 -5.46 4.84 -9.67
N ARG A 28 -4.39 4.52 -8.94
CA ARG A 28 -4.45 3.82 -7.65
C ARG A 28 -3.56 4.47 -6.62
N LEU A 29 -4.04 4.51 -5.39
CA LEU A 29 -3.23 4.80 -4.20
C LEU A 29 -3.03 3.52 -3.41
N CYS A 30 -1.77 3.13 -3.19
CA CYS A 30 -1.39 2.04 -2.30
C CYS A 30 -0.71 2.62 -1.06
N LEU A 31 -1.35 2.52 0.10
CA LEU A 31 -0.76 2.84 1.39
C LEU A 31 -0.23 1.57 2.03
N THR A 32 1.02 1.61 2.51
CA THR A 32 1.63 0.48 3.22
C THR A 32 2.17 0.94 4.57
N PHE A 33 2.11 0.05 5.57
CA PHE A 33 2.53 0.34 6.93
C PHE A 33 3.42 -0.78 7.45
N ASP A 34 4.56 -0.40 8.00
CA ASP A 34 5.62 -1.31 8.41
C ASP A 34 5.79 -1.36 9.94
N ASP A 35 6.53 -2.33 10.43
CA ASP A 35 6.97 -2.52 11.80
C ASP A 35 5.91 -3.09 12.77
N CYS A 36 6.04 -2.80 14.07
CA CYS A 36 5.25 -3.44 15.12
C CYS A 36 4.13 -2.54 15.67
N HIS A 37 3.40 -1.85 14.79
CA HIS A 37 2.41 -0.84 15.16
C HIS A 37 0.95 -1.31 15.02
N TRP A 38 0.69 -2.61 15.10
CA TRP A 38 -0.62 -3.21 14.83
C TRP A 38 -1.79 -2.64 15.64
N ASN A 39 -1.56 -2.16 16.85
CA ASN A 39 -2.63 -1.53 17.64
C ASN A 39 -3.06 -0.19 17.03
N GLY A 40 -2.11 0.64 16.57
CA GLY A 40 -2.39 1.89 15.86
C GLY A 40 -3.10 1.64 14.53
N TRP A 41 -2.69 0.61 13.79
CA TRP A 41 -3.32 0.23 12.54
C TRP A 41 -4.78 -0.21 12.72
N VAL A 42 -5.04 -1.08 13.72
CA VAL A 42 -6.41 -1.51 14.05
C VAL A 42 -7.26 -0.34 14.54
N ALA A 43 -6.70 0.59 15.31
CA ALA A 43 -7.42 1.78 15.74
C ALA A 43 -7.78 2.72 14.59
N ALA A 44 -7.01 2.70 13.50
CA ALA A 44 -7.27 3.50 12.29
C ALA A 44 -8.28 2.88 11.32
N MET A 45 -8.73 1.63 11.52
CA MET A 45 -9.67 0.94 10.62
C MET A 45 -10.93 1.77 10.28
N PRO A 46 -11.58 2.47 11.22
CA PRO A 46 -12.76 3.27 10.88
C PRO A 46 -12.48 4.37 9.85
N ILE A 47 -11.24 4.88 9.78
CA ILE A 47 -10.85 5.89 8.80
C ILE A 47 -10.74 5.24 7.41
N PHE A 48 -10.14 4.06 7.29
CA PHE A 48 -10.11 3.32 6.04
C PHE A 48 -11.51 2.94 5.56
N GLU A 49 -12.36 2.48 6.47
CA GLU A 49 -13.76 2.12 6.17
C GLU A 49 -14.56 3.30 5.64
N LYS A 50 -14.43 4.48 6.26
CA LYS A 50 -15.10 5.74 5.84
C LYS A 50 -14.87 6.07 4.36
N TYR A 51 -13.69 5.75 3.82
CA TYR A 51 -13.32 6.03 2.44
C TYR A 51 -13.34 4.80 1.53
N ASN A 52 -13.91 3.68 2.01
CA ASN A 52 -13.86 2.38 1.30
C ASN A 52 -12.43 2.03 0.83
N ALA A 53 -11.45 2.35 1.66
CA ALA A 53 -10.03 2.22 1.37
C ALA A 53 -9.46 0.91 1.90
N LYS A 54 -8.54 0.30 1.13
CA LYS A 54 -7.72 -0.82 1.58
C LYS A 54 -6.26 -0.39 1.63
N ALA A 55 -5.50 -0.98 2.54
CA ALA A 55 -4.07 -0.73 2.72
C ALA A 55 -3.32 -2.05 2.91
N SER A 56 -2.00 -1.99 2.99
CA SER A 56 -1.16 -3.16 3.25
C SER A 56 -0.38 -2.98 4.55
N PHE A 57 -0.33 -4.02 5.38
CA PHE A 57 0.32 -4.01 6.69
C PHE A 57 1.37 -5.10 6.80
N PHE A 58 2.59 -4.72 7.13
CA PHE A 58 3.76 -5.56 7.11
C PHE A 58 4.47 -5.53 8.48
N PRO A 59 4.01 -6.31 9.48
CA PRO A 59 4.68 -6.39 10.75
C PRO A 59 5.99 -7.17 10.65
N HIS A 60 7.03 -6.69 11.34
CA HIS A 60 8.22 -7.50 11.61
C HIS A 60 8.09 -8.25 12.94
N SER A 61 9.07 -9.04 13.34
CA SER A 61 9.16 -9.88 14.53
C SER A 61 8.51 -11.26 14.41
N ALA A 62 8.79 -12.12 15.38
CA ALA A 62 8.01 -13.32 15.62
C ALA A 62 6.61 -12.90 16.10
N LEU A 63 5.61 -13.14 15.26
CA LEU A 63 4.25 -12.65 15.50
C LEU A 63 3.62 -13.33 16.72
N SER A 64 3.42 -12.59 17.79
CA SER A 64 2.68 -13.07 18.97
C SER A 64 1.20 -13.33 18.63
N ALA A 65 0.51 -14.09 19.50
CA ALA A 65 -0.93 -14.31 19.36
C ALA A 65 -1.73 -13.00 19.30
N GLY A 66 -1.31 -11.97 20.04
CA GLY A 66 -1.91 -10.64 20.00
C GLY A 66 -1.71 -9.94 18.65
N ALA A 67 -0.48 -10.01 18.10
CA ALA A 67 -0.19 -9.48 16.78
C ALA A 67 -1.00 -10.20 15.70
N LEU A 68 -1.04 -11.54 15.72
CA LEU A 68 -1.82 -12.34 14.77
C LEU A 68 -3.33 -12.04 14.85
N LYS A 69 -3.88 -11.81 16.04
CA LYS A 69 -5.28 -11.36 16.19
C LYS A 69 -5.53 -10.02 15.50
N CYS A 70 -4.60 -9.07 15.61
CA CYS A 70 -4.69 -7.78 14.91
C CYS A 70 -4.57 -7.97 13.40
N MET A 71 -3.61 -8.78 12.91
CA MET A 71 -3.45 -9.07 11.48
C MET A 71 -4.67 -9.77 10.91
N LYS A 72 -5.25 -10.73 11.62
CA LYS A 72 -6.49 -11.40 11.22
C LYS A 72 -7.64 -10.39 11.07
N LYS A 73 -7.79 -9.46 12.02
CA LYS A 73 -8.81 -8.40 11.94
C LYS A 73 -8.64 -7.50 10.73
N LEU A 74 -7.40 -7.10 10.42
CA LEU A 74 -7.10 -6.29 9.23
C LEU A 74 -7.36 -7.07 7.93
N HIS A 75 -6.93 -8.33 7.88
CA HIS A 75 -7.16 -9.21 6.73
C HIS A 75 -8.65 -9.43 6.47
N ASP A 76 -9.45 -9.74 7.51
CA ASP A 76 -10.88 -9.99 7.39
C ASP A 76 -11.66 -8.73 6.96
N ALA A 77 -11.10 -7.55 7.20
CA ALA A 77 -11.62 -6.28 6.68
C ALA A 77 -11.18 -6.01 5.23
N GLY A 78 -10.45 -6.93 4.59
CA GLY A 78 -10.01 -6.84 3.19
C GLY A 78 -8.72 -6.06 2.99
N HIS A 79 -7.93 -5.82 4.05
CA HIS A 79 -6.59 -5.27 3.90
C HIS A 79 -5.58 -6.38 3.56
N THR A 80 -4.52 -6.04 2.81
CA THR A 80 -3.38 -6.93 2.64
C THR A 80 -2.57 -7.01 3.93
N VAL A 81 -2.15 -8.22 4.32
CA VAL A 81 -1.18 -8.44 5.39
C VAL A 81 -0.07 -9.35 4.90
N GLY A 82 1.17 -9.09 5.32
CA GLY A 82 2.31 -9.88 4.88
C GLY A 82 3.56 -9.70 5.76
N PRO A 83 4.61 -10.50 5.51
CA PRO A 83 5.84 -10.44 6.28
C PRO A 83 6.66 -9.17 6.03
N HIS A 84 7.35 -8.73 7.11
CA HIS A 84 8.39 -7.70 7.08
C HIS A 84 9.67 -8.23 7.75
N THR A 85 9.90 -9.52 7.66
CA THR A 85 10.93 -10.34 8.28
C THR A 85 10.87 -10.44 9.81
N VAL A 86 11.49 -11.47 10.37
CA VAL A 86 11.46 -11.71 11.82
C VAL A 86 12.34 -10.73 12.58
N HIS A 87 13.56 -10.49 12.10
CA HIS A 87 14.55 -9.67 12.83
C HIS A 87 14.81 -8.33 12.18
N HIS A 88 13.96 -7.90 11.23
CA HIS A 88 14.09 -6.62 10.51
C HIS A 88 15.47 -6.43 9.85
N ARG A 89 16.04 -7.51 9.32
CA ARG A 89 17.37 -7.48 8.68
C ARG A 89 17.27 -7.04 7.23
N LYS A 90 18.28 -6.31 6.76
CA LYS A 90 18.43 -6.00 5.34
C LYS A 90 18.64 -7.29 4.56
N ALA A 91 17.73 -7.61 3.65
CA ALA A 91 17.79 -8.85 2.88
C ALA A 91 19.10 -8.98 2.09
N THR A 92 19.57 -7.90 1.46
CA THR A 92 20.82 -7.87 0.70
C THR A 92 22.05 -8.24 1.53
N ASP A 93 22.15 -7.68 2.75
CA ASP A 93 23.31 -7.95 3.62
C ASP A 93 23.25 -9.36 4.20
N TYR A 94 22.05 -9.82 4.57
CA TYR A 94 21.86 -11.14 5.13
C TYR A 94 22.12 -12.24 4.09
N VAL A 95 21.55 -12.11 2.89
CA VAL A 95 21.71 -13.07 1.80
C VAL A 95 23.17 -13.14 1.34
N LYS A 96 23.84 -11.98 1.23
CA LYS A 96 25.28 -11.96 0.89
C LYS A 96 26.13 -12.76 1.86
N LYS A 97 25.79 -12.77 3.15
CA LYS A 97 26.57 -13.47 4.20
C LYS A 97 26.17 -14.93 4.35
N ASN A 98 24.88 -15.26 4.28
CA ASN A 98 24.34 -16.54 4.73
C ASN A 98 23.60 -17.32 3.63
N GLY A 99 23.42 -16.73 2.45
CA GLY A 99 22.63 -17.31 1.36
C GLY A 99 21.11 -17.05 1.50
N PHE A 100 20.40 -17.25 0.39
CA PHE A 100 18.96 -17.00 0.33
C PHE A 100 18.14 -18.03 1.15
N GLU A 101 18.57 -19.29 1.17
CA GLU A 101 17.87 -20.32 1.95
C GLU A 101 17.86 -20.00 3.46
N ALA A 102 18.98 -19.50 3.99
CA ALA A 102 19.03 -19.05 5.37
C ALA A 102 18.11 -17.82 5.58
N PHE A 103 18.13 -16.85 4.65
CA PHE A 103 17.22 -15.70 4.72
C PHE A 103 15.75 -16.14 4.74
N TRP A 104 15.38 -17.05 3.85
CA TRP A 104 14.01 -17.57 3.82
C TRP A 104 13.64 -18.25 5.14
N ASN A 105 14.47 -19.17 5.62
CA ASN A 105 14.18 -19.98 6.79
C ASN A 105 14.17 -19.18 8.10
N ASP A 106 15.03 -18.17 8.23
CA ASP A 106 15.19 -17.42 9.47
C ASP A 106 14.31 -16.16 9.52
N GLU A 107 14.04 -15.56 8.35
CA GLU A 107 13.44 -14.22 8.29
C GLU A 107 12.02 -14.20 7.70
N VAL A 108 11.67 -15.15 6.83
CA VAL A 108 10.37 -15.11 6.13
C VAL A 108 9.47 -16.28 6.51
N ALA A 109 9.95 -17.50 6.40
CA ALA A 109 9.14 -18.70 6.62
C ALA A 109 8.49 -18.78 8.01
N PRO A 110 9.12 -18.32 9.13
CA PRO A 110 8.45 -18.33 10.42
C PRO A 110 7.21 -17.42 10.45
N GLN A 111 7.25 -16.25 9.80
CA GLN A 111 6.07 -15.39 9.70
C GLN A 111 5.01 -16.00 8.79
N MET A 112 5.39 -16.62 7.66
CA MET A 112 4.45 -17.34 6.79
C MET A 112 3.72 -18.46 7.53
N LYS A 113 4.45 -19.23 8.35
CA LYS A 113 3.87 -20.27 9.22
C LYS A 113 2.92 -19.68 10.26
N ALA A 114 3.29 -18.55 10.87
CA ALA A 114 2.44 -17.87 11.85
C ALA A 114 1.13 -17.37 11.20
N TYR A 115 1.18 -16.76 10.03
CA TYR A 115 -0.01 -16.37 9.27
C TYR A 115 -0.88 -17.57 8.90
N ALA A 116 -0.29 -18.67 8.44
CA ALA A 116 -1.03 -19.89 8.11
C ALA A 116 -1.80 -20.46 9.30
N SER A 117 -1.29 -20.32 10.53
CA SER A 117 -1.97 -20.79 11.75
C SER A 117 -3.29 -20.06 12.04
N VAL A 118 -3.53 -18.91 11.42
CA VAL A 118 -4.78 -18.14 11.51
C VAL A 118 -5.53 -18.06 10.18
N GLY A 119 -5.19 -18.94 9.22
CA GLY A 119 -5.86 -19.06 7.94
C GLY A 119 -5.52 -17.95 6.93
N ILE A 120 -4.38 -17.28 7.07
CA ILE A 120 -3.91 -16.25 6.15
C ILE A 120 -2.77 -16.81 5.31
N VAL A 121 -2.82 -16.58 4.00
CA VAL A 121 -1.75 -16.92 3.05
C VAL A 121 -1.23 -15.62 2.42
N PRO A 122 -0.18 -15.00 2.98
CA PRO A 122 0.35 -13.75 2.46
C PRO A 122 0.89 -13.91 1.03
N LYS A 123 0.57 -12.93 0.16
CA LYS A 123 1.08 -12.85 -1.21
C LYS A 123 1.97 -11.64 -1.43
N ALA A 124 2.11 -10.80 -0.43
CA ALA A 124 2.94 -9.60 -0.47
C ALA A 124 3.96 -9.60 0.68
N LEU A 125 5.13 -8.99 0.45
CA LEU A 125 6.21 -8.81 1.42
C LEU A 125 6.77 -7.40 1.30
N ALA A 126 7.08 -6.76 2.44
CA ALA A 126 7.85 -5.53 2.46
C ALA A 126 9.29 -5.79 2.93
N PHE A 127 10.26 -5.16 2.25
CA PHE A 127 11.67 -5.30 2.64
C PHE A 127 12.04 -4.32 3.75
N PRO A 128 12.61 -4.79 4.88
CA PRO A 128 13.23 -3.91 5.85
C PRO A 128 14.28 -2.99 5.20
N ASN A 129 14.26 -1.72 5.60
CA ASN A 129 15.16 -0.69 5.06
C ASN A 129 15.09 -0.57 3.51
N ASN A 130 14.05 -1.08 2.87
CA ASN A 130 13.87 -1.15 1.40
C ASN A 130 15.01 -1.89 0.68
N ALA A 131 15.73 -2.77 1.37
CA ALA A 131 16.94 -3.44 0.88
C ALA A 131 16.60 -4.72 0.12
N SER A 132 16.53 -4.63 -1.22
CA SER A 132 16.36 -5.76 -2.12
C SER A 132 17.29 -5.68 -3.33
N ASN A 133 17.38 -6.78 -4.09
CA ASN A 133 17.98 -6.83 -5.40
C ASN A 133 17.20 -7.81 -6.30
N PRO A 134 17.40 -7.77 -7.64
CA PRO A 134 16.64 -8.62 -8.55
C PRO A 134 16.72 -10.12 -8.29
N GLU A 135 17.84 -10.61 -7.78
CA GLU A 135 18.04 -12.03 -7.48
C GLU A 135 17.18 -12.47 -6.28
N ILE A 136 17.19 -11.69 -5.20
CA ILE A 136 16.35 -11.94 -4.02
C ILE A 136 14.87 -11.82 -4.39
N ASP A 137 14.52 -10.83 -5.18
CA ASP A 137 13.14 -10.60 -5.63
C ASP A 137 12.63 -11.82 -6.41
N ALA A 138 13.41 -12.32 -7.38
CA ALA A 138 13.06 -13.50 -8.18
C ALA A 138 12.88 -14.76 -7.32
N GLN A 139 13.75 -14.97 -6.32
CA GLN A 139 13.65 -16.11 -5.42
C GLN A 139 12.41 -16.03 -4.50
N LEU A 140 12.05 -14.85 -3.98
CA LEU A 140 10.80 -14.67 -3.23
C LEU A 140 9.56 -14.92 -4.10
N VAL A 141 9.58 -14.43 -5.34
CA VAL A 141 8.50 -14.65 -6.30
C VAL A 141 8.33 -16.13 -6.62
N SER A 142 9.42 -16.88 -6.80
CA SER A 142 9.38 -18.33 -7.02
C SER A 142 8.77 -19.11 -5.84
N ARG A 143 8.78 -18.52 -4.64
CA ARG A 143 8.16 -19.07 -3.42
C ARG A 143 6.72 -18.58 -3.18
N GLY A 144 6.11 -17.91 -4.15
CA GLY A 144 4.70 -17.52 -4.11
C GLY A 144 4.42 -16.12 -3.61
N ILE A 145 5.46 -15.31 -3.29
CA ILE A 145 5.26 -13.89 -2.98
C ILE A 145 5.05 -13.14 -4.30
N LYS A 146 3.83 -12.71 -4.56
CA LYS A 146 3.48 -12.04 -5.82
C LYS A 146 3.94 -10.59 -5.86
N ARG A 147 3.85 -9.87 -4.75
CA ARG A 147 4.18 -8.43 -4.67
C ARG A 147 5.22 -8.17 -3.60
N LEU A 148 6.20 -7.37 -3.96
CA LEU A 148 7.29 -6.94 -3.10
C LEU A 148 7.23 -5.43 -2.94
N ARG A 149 7.33 -4.91 -1.72
CA ARG A 149 7.44 -3.48 -1.47
C ARG A 149 8.89 -3.13 -1.15
N GLY A 150 9.52 -2.41 -2.04
CA GLY A 150 10.76 -1.70 -1.82
C GLY A 150 10.52 -0.20 -1.68
N GLY A 151 11.57 0.62 -1.73
CA GLY A 151 11.43 2.06 -1.59
C GLY A 151 12.30 2.88 -2.53
N LEU A 152 12.06 4.18 -2.49
CA LEU A 152 12.84 5.24 -3.12
C LEU A 152 13.49 6.12 -2.03
N PRO A 153 14.46 5.60 -1.25
CA PRO A 153 14.95 6.27 -0.05
C PRO A 153 15.63 7.62 -0.32
N LYS A 154 16.19 7.80 -1.52
CA LYS A 154 16.80 9.08 -1.93
C LYS A 154 15.77 10.17 -2.24
N ALA A 155 14.54 9.81 -2.54
CA ALA A 155 13.49 10.76 -2.86
C ALA A 155 13.02 11.54 -1.63
N ARG A 156 12.90 10.85 -0.51
CA ARG A 156 12.50 11.41 0.80
C ARG A 156 13.30 10.69 1.90
N PRO A 157 14.52 11.15 2.20
CA PRO A 157 15.35 10.51 3.20
C PRO A 157 14.73 10.66 4.60
N HIS A 158 14.88 9.63 5.40
CA HIS A 158 14.56 9.69 6.83
C HIS A 158 15.45 10.69 7.53
N ASP A 159 14.83 11.64 8.24
CA ASP A 159 15.56 12.66 8.98
C ASP A 159 14.91 12.96 10.33
N PRO A 160 15.44 12.35 11.41
CA PRO A 160 14.93 12.57 12.76
C PRO A 160 15.24 13.96 13.31
N LYS A 161 16.14 14.71 12.67
CA LYS A 161 16.58 16.04 13.11
C LYS A 161 15.85 17.19 12.42
N GLY A 162 14.94 16.89 11.47
CA GLY A 162 14.16 17.91 10.76
C GLY A 162 15.03 18.78 9.85
N LEU A 163 15.91 18.16 9.06
CA LEU A 163 16.72 18.86 8.08
C LEU A 163 15.86 19.75 7.18
N LYS A 164 16.48 20.83 6.71
CA LYS A 164 15.85 21.82 5.84
C LYS A 164 15.14 21.13 4.68
N ARG A 165 13.90 21.51 4.42
CA ARG A 165 13.12 21.04 3.26
C ARG A 165 13.66 21.56 1.92
N ASP A 166 14.65 22.42 1.98
CA ASP A 166 15.33 23.01 0.83
C ASP A 166 15.98 21.89 0.00
N GLY A 167 15.65 21.83 -1.29
CA GLY A 167 16.20 20.86 -2.22
C GLY A 167 15.44 19.52 -2.31
N LEU A 168 14.35 19.33 -1.55
CA LEU A 168 13.48 18.15 -1.77
C LEU A 168 12.70 18.31 -3.08
N VAL A 169 12.71 17.26 -3.90
CA VAL A 169 11.89 17.22 -5.11
C VAL A 169 10.41 17.15 -4.69
N PRO A 170 9.54 18.04 -5.19
CA PRO A 170 8.10 17.96 -4.93
C PRO A 170 7.52 16.60 -5.35
N PHE A 171 6.50 16.12 -4.61
CA PHE A 171 5.90 14.83 -4.93
C PHE A 171 5.39 14.78 -6.38
N GLU A 172 4.76 15.82 -6.87
CA GLU A 172 4.28 15.90 -8.25
C GLU A 172 5.38 15.82 -9.33
N LYS A 173 6.67 15.96 -8.94
CA LYS A 173 7.84 15.87 -9.84
C LYS A 173 8.69 14.63 -9.63
N LEU A 174 8.27 13.72 -8.73
CA LEU A 174 8.97 12.45 -8.48
C LEU A 174 8.50 11.37 -9.45
N ASP A 175 8.86 11.47 -10.74
CA ASP A 175 8.39 10.54 -11.78
C ASP A 175 8.57 9.06 -11.44
N MET A 176 9.63 8.72 -10.72
CA MET A 176 9.96 7.33 -10.34
C MET A 176 8.96 6.69 -9.38
N MET A 177 8.09 7.46 -8.72
CA MET A 177 7.08 6.91 -7.78
C MET A 177 5.75 6.60 -8.46
N TYR A 178 5.55 7.04 -9.68
CA TYR A 178 4.31 6.86 -10.42
C TYR A 178 4.46 5.72 -11.42
N MET A 179 3.51 4.80 -11.41
CA MET A 179 3.56 3.60 -12.23
C MET A 179 2.32 3.53 -13.12
N SER A 180 2.52 3.34 -14.42
CA SER A 180 1.42 3.03 -15.32
C SER A 180 0.81 1.65 -15.02
N ASP A 181 -0.39 1.39 -15.49
CA ASP A 181 -1.04 0.06 -15.37
C ASP A 181 -0.18 -1.05 -15.97
N ALA A 182 0.47 -0.80 -17.09
CA ALA A 182 1.41 -1.75 -17.72
C ALA A 182 2.59 -2.06 -16.80
N ALA A 183 3.16 -1.04 -16.13
CA ALA A 183 4.24 -1.24 -15.18
C ALA A 183 3.78 -2.02 -13.95
N VAL A 184 2.59 -1.74 -13.42
CA VAL A 184 2.00 -2.51 -12.31
C VAL A 184 1.76 -3.96 -12.70
N ALA A 185 1.27 -4.23 -13.92
CA ALA A 185 0.99 -5.57 -14.40
C ALA A 185 2.25 -6.41 -14.69
N THR A 186 3.43 -5.81 -14.75
CA THR A 186 4.68 -6.52 -15.12
C THR A 186 5.73 -6.53 -14.02
N ASN A 187 5.63 -5.66 -13.01
CA ASN A 187 6.63 -5.53 -11.95
C ASN A 187 6.17 -6.19 -10.64
N HIS A 188 6.95 -7.14 -10.13
CA HIS A 188 6.74 -7.67 -8.78
C HIS A 188 7.12 -6.65 -7.71
N LEU A 189 8.20 -5.87 -7.94
CA LEU A 189 8.68 -4.88 -7.00
C LEU A 189 7.97 -3.53 -7.18
N MET A 190 7.17 -3.17 -6.18
CA MET A 190 6.52 -1.87 -6.06
C MET A 190 7.38 -0.94 -5.20
N ARG A 191 7.83 0.18 -5.77
CA ARG A 191 8.69 1.14 -5.05
C ARG A 191 7.86 2.25 -4.44
N GLY A 192 7.88 2.34 -3.11
CA GLY A 192 7.19 3.37 -2.35
C GLY A 192 8.07 4.52 -1.91
N VAL A 193 7.44 5.64 -1.59
CA VAL A 193 8.07 6.80 -0.95
C VAL A 193 7.62 6.88 0.51
N GLY A 194 8.58 7.08 1.41
CA GLY A 194 8.32 7.23 2.85
C GLY A 194 7.57 8.53 3.15
N ILE A 195 6.53 8.44 3.94
CA ILE A 195 5.75 9.57 4.43
C ILE A 195 5.55 9.46 5.95
N GLY A 196 5.55 10.58 6.62
CA GLY A 196 5.43 10.64 8.07
C GLY A 196 6.24 11.78 8.66
N THR A 197 6.31 11.84 9.99
CA THR A 197 6.95 12.95 10.71
C THR A 197 8.43 13.12 10.39
N TYR A 198 9.17 12.02 10.21
CA TYR A 198 10.62 12.06 9.93
C TYR A 198 10.99 11.91 8.45
N TYR A 199 10.01 11.96 7.53
CA TYR A 199 10.27 11.91 6.09
C TYR A 199 10.17 13.28 5.42
N ASN A 200 10.24 14.36 6.18
CA ASN A 200 10.09 15.73 5.68
C ASN A 200 8.82 15.91 4.82
N THR A 201 7.76 15.20 5.17
CA THR A 201 6.51 15.25 4.42
C THR A 201 5.83 16.59 4.61
N ASP A 202 5.62 17.29 3.51
CA ASP A 202 4.64 18.36 3.43
C ASP A 202 3.34 17.76 2.92
N ILE A 203 2.29 17.84 3.72
CA ILE A 203 1.00 17.24 3.35
C ILE A 203 0.40 17.89 2.11
N ASN A 204 0.54 19.21 1.95
CA ASN A 204 0.00 19.90 0.78
C ASN A 204 0.73 19.53 -0.50
N ASP A 205 2.04 19.34 -0.43
CA ASP A 205 2.86 18.84 -1.53
C ASP A 205 2.49 17.39 -1.89
N LEU A 206 2.27 16.53 -0.89
CA LEU A 206 1.81 15.16 -1.09
C LEU A 206 0.44 15.11 -1.79
N LEU A 207 -0.51 15.97 -1.37
CA LEU A 207 -1.83 16.04 -2.00
C LEU A 207 -1.77 16.46 -3.47
N LYS A 208 -0.79 17.31 -3.88
CA LYS A 208 -0.54 17.58 -5.31
C LYS A 208 -0.09 16.33 -6.06
N GLY A 209 0.78 15.53 -5.44
CA GLY A 209 1.20 14.24 -6.00
C GLY A 209 0.03 13.27 -6.22
N ILE A 210 -0.92 13.21 -5.30
CA ILE A 210 -2.15 12.41 -5.45
C ILE A 210 -2.97 12.90 -6.65
N ARG A 211 -3.18 14.21 -6.80
CA ARG A 211 -3.88 14.78 -7.94
C ARG A 211 -3.18 14.47 -9.27
N ARG A 212 -1.84 14.54 -9.31
CA ARG A 212 -1.07 14.11 -10.47
C ARG A 212 -1.35 12.66 -10.83
N ALA A 213 -1.26 11.75 -9.85
CA ALA A 213 -1.49 10.32 -10.08
C ALA A 213 -2.89 10.06 -10.65
N ALA A 214 -3.91 10.74 -10.11
CA ALA A 214 -5.28 10.65 -10.61
C ALA A 214 -5.42 11.19 -12.04
N ALA A 215 -4.85 12.36 -12.32
CA ALA A 215 -4.92 13.00 -13.63
C ALA A 215 -4.29 12.16 -14.75
N ASN A 216 -3.23 11.43 -14.43
CA ASN A 216 -2.47 10.61 -15.38
C ASN A 216 -2.85 9.11 -15.35
N ASN A 217 -3.83 8.71 -14.54
CA ASN A 217 -4.19 7.31 -14.33
C ASN A 217 -3.00 6.44 -13.86
N GLU A 218 -2.20 6.97 -12.94
CA GLU A 218 -1.00 6.32 -12.41
C GLU A 218 -1.27 5.65 -11.06
N THR A 219 -0.50 4.60 -10.74
CA THR A 219 -0.44 3.99 -9.41
C THR A 219 0.70 4.62 -8.61
N MET A 220 0.38 5.04 -7.41
CA MET A 220 1.29 5.66 -6.44
C MET A 220 1.40 4.81 -5.19
N VAL A 221 2.63 4.53 -4.74
CA VAL A 221 2.88 3.74 -3.52
C VAL A 221 3.53 4.61 -2.45
N LEU A 222 2.93 4.64 -1.28
CA LEU A 222 3.42 5.34 -0.10
C LEU A 222 3.62 4.36 1.05
N TYR A 223 4.68 4.54 1.85
CA TYR A 223 4.84 3.76 3.07
C TYR A 223 5.02 4.65 4.29
N SER A 224 4.51 4.19 5.41
CA SER A 224 4.65 4.80 6.72
C SER A 224 4.75 3.68 7.77
N HIS A 225 4.59 4.01 9.05
CA HIS A 225 4.73 3.05 10.13
C HIS A 225 3.52 3.14 11.06
N ASP A 226 3.63 3.80 12.19
CA ASP A 226 2.53 3.97 13.15
C ASP A 226 1.47 4.98 12.64
N ILE A 227 0.23 4.82 13.09
CA ILE A 227 -0.88 5.74 12.81
C ILE A 227 -1.45 6.21 14.15
N GLN A 228 -1.16 7.44 14.53
CA GLN A 228 -1.64 8.02 15.78
C GLN A 228 -1.90 9.53 15.64
N LYS A 229 -2.64 10.12 16.59
CA LYS A 229 -2.81 11.59 16.64
C LYS A 229 -1.47 12.31 16.82
N LYS A 230 -0.56 11.73 17.61
CA LYS A 230 0.79 12.23 17.88
C LYS A 230 1.77 11.06 17.73
N PRO A 231 2.09 10.65 16.50
CA PRO A 231 3.03 9.55 16.29
C PRO A 231 4.44 9.96 16.69
N SER A 232 5.20 9.00 17.18
CA SER A 232 6.64 9.14 17.37
C SER A 232 7.39 8.73 16.10
N GLY A 233 8.60 9.28 15.92
CA GLY A 233 9.52 8.83 14.87
C GLY A 233 8.95 8.94 13.45
N ILE A 234 8.96 7.81 12.75
CA ILE A 234 8.58 7.67 11.34
C ILE A 234 7.09 7.46 11.11
N GLY A 235 6.27 7.59 12.15
CA GLY A 235 4.82 7.40 12.04
C GLY A 235 4.09 8.52 11.32
N MET A 236 2.84 8.25 10.98
CA MET A 236 1.92 9.16 10.32
C MET A 236 0.87 9.68 11.30
N LYS A 237 0.55 10.96 11.21
CA LYS A 237 -0.57 11.55 11.94
C LYS A 237 -1.90 11.05 11.39
N THR A 238 -2.84 10.74 12.28
CA THR A 238 -4.20 10.33 11.91
C THR A 238 -4.89 11.35 10.97
N GLU A 239 -4.69 12.65 11.22
CA GLU A 239 -5.22 13.73 10.35
C GLU A 239 -4.63 13.70 8.93
N TRP A 240 -3.37 13.28 8.77
CA TRP A 240 -2.75 13.13 7.46
C TRP A 240 -3.31 11.91 6.71
N LEU A 241 -3.52 10.79 7.42
CA LEU A 241 -4.19 9.63 6.82
C LEU A 241 -5.56 10.03 6.26
N GLU A 242 -6.36 10.74 7.06
CA GLU A 242 -7.69 11.18 6.64
C GLU A 242 -7.62 12.14 5.44
N ALA A 243 -6.71 13.11 5.43
CA ALA A 243 -6.51 14.04 4.32
C ALA A 243 -6.10 13.33 3.02
N ILE A 244 -5.20 12.33 3.10
CA ILE A 244 -4.73 11.52 1.98
C ILE A 244 -5.88 10.71 1.39
N LEU A 245 -6.63 9.98 2.23
CA LEU A 245 -7.73 9.14 1.78
C LEU A 245 -8.87 9.97 1.19
N LYS A 246 -9.18 11.12 1.81
CA LYS A 246 -10.15 12.08 1.30
C LYS A 246 -9.77 12.57 -0.10
N ALA A 247 -8.54 13.07 -0.27
CA ALA A 247 -8.08 13.58 -1.55
C ALA A 247 -8.11 12.51 -2.64
N ALA A 248 -7.61 11.30 -2.36
CA ALA A 248 -7.63 10.21 -3.34
C ALA A 248 -9.07 9.80 -3.72
N SER A 249 -9.99 9.79 -2.74
CA SER A 249 -11.41 9.49 -2.98
C SER A 249 -12.11 10.59 -3.82
N GLU A 250 -11.85 11.87 -3.53
CA GLU A 250 -12.40 13.01 -4.27
C GLU A 250 -11.88 13.03 -5.73
N GLU A 251 -10.65 12.61 -5.98
CA GLU A 251 -10.07 12.46 -7.31
C GLU A 251 -10.52 11.19 -8.04
N GLY A 252 -11.34 10.34 -7.40
CA GLY A 252 -11.85 9.10 -7.99
C GLY A 252 -10.82 7.99 -8.10
N MET A 253 -9.72 8.03 -7.33
CA MET A 253 -8.72 6.97 -7.30
C MET A 253 -9.24 5.70 -6.61
N ALA A 254 -8.74 4.53 -7.01
CA ALA A 254 -8.89 3.32 -6.22
C ALA A 254 -7.85 3.31 -5.08
N ILE A 255 -8.30 3.17 -3.84
CA ILE A 255 -7.41 3.06 -2.68
C ILE A 255 -7.34 1.59 -2.29
N VAL A 256 -6.23 0.91 -2.60
CA VAL A 256 -6.15 -0.55 -2.66
C VAL A 256 -4.98 -1.10 -1.85
N GLY A 257 -5.15 -2.31 -1.32
CA GLY A 257 -4.06 -3.13 -0.83
C GLY A 257 -3.26 -3.78 -1.97
N PHE A 258 -2.12 -4.36 -1.67
CA PHE A 258 -1.29 -5.02 -2.69
C PHE A 258 -1.96 -6.27 -3.27
N ASP A 259 -2.84 -6.94 -2.50
CA ASP A 259 -3.60 -8.09 -2.99
C ASP A 259 -4.67 -7.71 -4.03
N ASP A 260 -5.09 -6.44 -4.05
CA ASP A 260 -6.08 -5.90 -5.00
C ASP A 260 -5.44 -5.32 -6.27
N LEU A 261 -4.11 -5.33 -6.37
CA LEU A 261 -3.43 -4.92 -7.59
C LEU A 261 -3.71 -5.90 -8.72
N PRO A 262 -3.79 -5.44 -9.99
CA PRO A 262 -4.01 -6.31 -11.12
C PRO A 262 -3.04 -7.50 -11.13
N ASP A 263 -3.53 -8.69 -11.47
CA ASP A 263 -2.67 -9.85 -11.70
C ASP A 263 -1.67 -9.57 -12.82
N PHE A 264 -0.54 -10.30 -12.79
CA PHE A 264 0.48 -10.17 -13.82
C PHE A 264 -0.11 -10.56 -15.18
N ALA A 265 0.10 -9.69 -16.18
CA ALA A 265 -0.18 -10.07 -17.56
C ALA A 265 0.67 -11.30 -17.91
N ALA A 266 0.04 -12.35 -18.45
CA ALA A 266 0.78 -13.48 -18.99
C ALA A 266 1.79 -12.93 -20.01
N LYS A 267 3.06 -13.26 -19.84
CA LYS A 267 4.07 -12.96 -20.85
C LYS A 267 3.63 -13.67 -22.12
N LYS A 268 3.21 -12.88 -23.11
CA LYS A 268 2.93 -13.37 -24.48
C LYS A 268 4.21 -13.82 -25.15
#